data_cf0d0519c475be5f6d4b5bd6d9074946
#
_entry.id   cf0d0519c475be5f6d4b5bd6d9074946
#
_cell.length_a   1.000
_cell.length_b   1.000
_cell.length_c   1.000
_cell.angle_alpha   90.00
_cell.angle_beta   90.00
_cell.angle_gamma   90.00
#
_symmetry.space_group_name_H-M   'P 1'
#
loop_
_entity.id
_entity.type
_entity.pdbx_description
1 polymer ?
#
loop_
_entity_poly.entity_id
_entity_poly.type
_entity_poly.pdbx_seq_one_letter_code
_entity_poly.pdbx_strand_id
1 'polypeptide(L)'
;SGKGGLDMLLPELGRIDFGIIGEPTGMRMAVAERGLMVLDCTSFGVSGHAARNEGVNAIYKALEDIQWFKNHSFDRVSDFLGPVRMSVTQISAGTQHNVVPDRCSFVVDVRPNGMYTNPELLAMIKSSVSCEVKERSTRIGSSHLPMDHPVVTRGLSLGLEPFGSPTTSNQALCGFPTLKIGPGDSARSHSADEYVRLDEISLGVETYVALLDGNTSFVVSPRNAKTPKGC
;
A
#
# COMPACT_ATOMS: atom_id res chain seq x y z
N SER A 1 -2.30 -11.06 -0.67
CA SER A 1 -3.68 -10.52 -0.68
C SER A 1 -4.50 -10.96 -1.91
N GLY A 2 -4.17 -12.11 -2.48
CA GLY A 2 -4.91 -12.69 -3.60
C GLY A 2 -6.27 -13.27 -3.17
N LYS A 3 -7.17 -13.49 -4.16
CA LYS A 3 -8.38 -14.28 -3.96
C LYS A 3 -7.99 -15.75 -3.66
N GLY A 4 -8.61 -16.35 -2.65
CA GLY A 4 -8.41 -17.78 -2.35
C GLY A 4 -7.40 -18.09 -1.24
N GLY A 5 -7.04 -17.10 -0.43
CA GLY A 5 -6.24 -17.30 0.78
C GLY A 5 -7.05 -17.02 2.04
N LEU A 6 -6.65 -16.00 2.77
CA LEU A 6 -7.30 -15.60 4.03
C LEU A 6 -8.80 -15.34 3.89
N ASP A 7 -9.26 -14.82 2.74
CA ASP A 7 -10.68 -14.57 2.45
C ASP A 7 -11.56 -15.82 2.60
N MET A 8 -11.01 -17.01 2.28
CA MET A 8 -11.73 -18.29 2.40
C MET A 8 -11.71 -18.81 3.82
N LEU A 9 -10.65 -18.51 4.57
CA LEU A 9 -10.44 -19.02 5.92
C LEU A 9 -11.20 -18.22 6.98
N LEU A 10 -11.28 -16.90 6.83
CA LEU A 10 -11.89 -15.99 7.82
C LEU A 10 -13.31 -16.40 8.25
N PRO A 11 -14.22 -16.82 7.35
CA PRO A 11 -15.56 -17.24 7.75
C PRO A 11 -15.56 -18.50 8.65
N GLU A 12 -14.55 -19.37 8.53
CA GLU A 12 -14.44 -20.63 9.29
C GLU A 12 -13.82 -20.43 10.68
N LEU A 13 -13.09 -19.31 10.89
CA LEU A 13 -12.36 -19.06 12.14
C LEU A 13 -13.22 -18.50 13.27
N GLY A 14 -14.48 -18.12 12.99
CA GLY A 14 -15.34 -17.49 13.98
C GLY A 14 -14.84 -16.13 14.47
N ARG A 15 -15.11 -15.79 15.73
CA ARG A 15 -14.70 -14.51 16.31
C ARG A 15 -13.19 -14.51 16.61
N ILE A 16 -12.49 -13.51 16.09
CA ILE A 16 -11.07 -13.25 16.35
C ILE A 16 -10.96 -11.88 17.02
N ASP A 17 -10.35 -11.83 18.21
CA ASP A 17 -10.16 -10.58 18.93
C ASP A 17 -8.91 -9.83 18.50
N PHE A 18 -7.87 -10.55 18.03
CA PHE A 18 -6.60 -9.99 17.56
C PHE A 18 -5.85 -10.97 16.67
N GLY A 19 -5.08 -10.47 15.70
CA GLY A 19 -4.25 -11.28 14.79
C GLY A 19 -2.84 -10.74 14.59
N ILE A 20 -1.90 -11.63 14.31
CA ILE A 20 -0.54 -11.28 13.86
C ILE A 20 -0.39 -11.68 12.40
N ILE A 21 0.13 -10.75 11.60
CA ILE A 21 0.47 -10.96 10.19
C ILE A 21 1.99 -11.04 10.08
N GLY A 22 2.50 -12.25 9.83
CA GLY A 22 3.92 -12.57 9.82
C GLY A 22 4.62 -12.17 8.53
N GLU A 23 4.73 -10.88 8.27
CA GLU A 23 5.46 -10.31 7.12
C GLU A 23 6.86 -9.85 7.54
N PRO A 24 7.85 -9.81 6.62
CA PRO A 24 9.21 -9.40 6.95
C PRO A 24 9.26 -7.91 7.28
N THR A 25 9.40 -7.59 8.57
CA THR A 25 9.49 -6.20 9.09
C THR A 25 10.78 -5.95 9.87
N GLY A 26 11.67 -6.94 9.95
CA GLY A 26 12.83 -6.91 10.84
C GLY A 26 12.42 -6.90 12.31
N MET A 27 11.30 -7.53 12.66
CA MET A 27 10.66 -7.48 13.97
C MET A 27 10.26 -6.08 14.46
N ARG A 28 10.10 -5.11 13.56
CA ARG A 28 9.47 -3.83 13.86
C ARG A 28 7.95 -3.96 13.77
N MET A 29 7.23 -3.20 14.56
CA MET A 29 5.77 -3.23 14.62
C MET A 29 5.15 -2.34 13.53
N ALA A 30 4.64 -2.91 12.44
CA ALA A 30 3.86 -2.15 11.47
C ALA A 30 2.44 -1.93 12.03
N VAL A 31 2.26 -0.81 12.73
CA VAL A 31 1.00 -0.40 13.35
C VAL A 31 0.02 0.23 12.36
N ALA A 32 0.48 0.57 11.17
CA ALA A 32 -0.35 1.06 10.08
C ALA A 32 0.17 0.52 8.74
N GLU A 33 -0.74 0.28 7.81
CA GLU A 33 -0.44 -0.23 6.46
C GLU A 33 -1.24 0.52 5.42
N ARG A 34 -0.60 0.89 4.28
CA ARG A 34 -1.30 1.52 3.17
C ARG A 34 -2.28 0.57 2.51
N GLY A 35 -3.45 1.09 2.17
CA GLY A 35 -4.37 0.42 1.27
C GLY A 35 -3.85 0.39 -0.17
N LEU A 36 -4.66 -0.20 -1.04
CA LEU A 36 -4.42 -0.24 -2.48
C LEU A 36 -5.72 -0.06 -3.26
N MET A 37 -5.71 0.88 -4.18
CA MET A 37 -6.74 1.04 -5.19
C MET A 37 -6.08 1.28 -6.54
N VAL A 38 -6.48 0.54 -7.56
CA VAL A 38 -5.97 0.70 -8.92
C VAL A 38 -7.09 1.24 -9.79
N LEU A 39 -6.81 2.32 -10.50
CA LEU A 39 -7.76 3.00 -11.37
C LEU A 39 -7.34 2.86 -12.82
N ASP A 40 -8.26 2.38 -13.66
CA ASP A 40 -8.17 2.43 -15.11
C ASP A 40 -8.84 3.72 -15.57
N CYS A 41 -8.06 4.64 -16.14
CA CYS A 41 -8.49 5.95 -16.58
C CYS A 41 -8.50 6.01 -18.11
N THR A 42 -9.52 6.64 -18.69
CA THR A 42 -9.62 6.81 -20.14
C THR A 42 -10.10 8.21 -20.49
N SER A 43 -9.28 8.94 -21.24
CA SER A 43 -9.67 10.21 -21.85
C SER A 43 -10.11 9.97 -23.29
N PHE A 44 -11.24 10.56 -23.67
CA PHE A 44 -11.81 10.46 -25.01
C PHE A 44 -11.63 11.77 -25.78
N GLY A 45 -11.27 11.62 -27.02
CA GLY A 45 -11.13 12.67 -28.00
C GLY A 45 -11.97 12.41 -29.25
N VAL A 46 -11.54 12.96 -30.37
CA VAL A 46 -12.12 12.76 -31.68
C VAL A 46 -10.98 12.61 -32.69
N SER A 47 -10.98 11.51 -33.45
CA SER A 47 -9.97 11.28 -34.49
C SER A 47 -10.02 12.36 -35.58
N GLY A 48 -8.86 12.69 -36.13
CA GLY A 48 -8.71 13.65 -37.21
C GLY A 48 -7.33 13.55 -37.85
N HIS A 49 -7.14 14.26 -38.95
CA HIS A 49 -5.83 14.32 -39.64
C HIS A 49 -4.93 15.34 -38.93
N ALA A 50 -3.79 14.90 -38.41
CA ALA A 50 -2.89 15.74 -37.61
C ALA A 50 -2.41 17.02 -38.38
N ALA A 51 -2.20 16.94 -39.70
CA ALA A 51 -1.77 18.08 -40.52
C ALA A 51 -2.88 19.10 -40.83
N ARG A 52 -4.18 18.78 -40.52
CA ARG A 52 -5.31 19.66 -40.84
C ARG A 52 -5.90 20.37 -39.65
N ASN A 53 -5.30 20.17 -38.47
CA ASN A 53 -5.82 20.69 -37.21
C ASN A 53 -7.28 20.25 -36.89
N GLU A 54 -7.61 19.00 -37.29
CA GLU A 54 -8.91 18.38 -37.10
C GLU A 54 -8.91 17.46 -35.87
N GLY A 55 -10.09 17.26 -35.29
CA GLY A 55 -10.29 16.34 -34.16
C GLY A 55 -9.99 16.96 -32.80
N VAL A 56 -10.03 16.11 -31.77
CA VAL A 56 -9.73 16.45 -30.38
C VAL A 56 -8.75 15.42 -29.83
N ASN A 57 -7.55 15.86 -29.50
CA ASN A 57 -6.49 14.95 -29.08
C ASN A 57 -6.70 14.40 -27.67
N ALA A 58 -6.96 13.10 -27.56
CA ALA A 58 -7.15 12.43 -26.29
C ALA A 58 -5.90 12.42 -25.40
N ILE A 59 -4.69 12.47 -26.01
CA ILE A 59 -3.44 12.57 -25.23
C ILE A 59 -3.39 13.91 -24.49
N TYR A 60 -3.76 15.01 -25.14
CA TYR A 60 -3.71 16.34 -24.48
C TYR A 60 -4.70 16.42 -23.33
N LYS A 61 -5.90 15.85 -23.48
CA LYS A 61 -6.87 15.74 -22.38
C LYS A 61 -6.33 14.89 -21.24
N ALA A 62 -5.73 13.73 -21.54
CA ALA A 62 -5.13 12.86 -20.54
C ALA A 62 -3.98 13.54 -19.78
N LEU A 63 -3.18 14.39 -20.44
CA LEU A 63 -2.08 15.11 -19.77
C LEU A 63 -2.57 16.06 -18.67
N GLU A 64 -3.73 16.70 -18.85
CA GLU A 64 -4.35 17.56 -17.83
C GLU A 64 -4.71 16.74 -16.58
N ASP A 65 -5.38 15.60 -16.77
CA ASP A 65 -5.75 14.70 -15.69
C ASP A 65 -4.51 14.06 -15.03
N ILE A 66 -3.51 13.63 -15.82
CA ILE A 66 -2.24 13.09 -15.31
C ILE A 66 -1.49 14.14 -14.48
N GLN A 67 -1.50 15.39 -14.89
CA GLN A 67 -0.89 16.49 -14.14
C GLN A 67 -1.62 16.72 -12.81
N TRP A 68 -2.94 16.60 -12.79
CA TRP A 68 -3.71 16.61 -11.56
C TRP A 68 -3.27 15.48 -10.63
N PHE A 69 -3.24 14.21 -11.08
CA PHE A 69 -2.77 13.07 -10.27
C PHE A 69 -1.35 13.26 -9.73
N LYS A 70 -0.47 13.87 -10.49
CA LYS A 70 0.91 14.13 -10.09
C LYS A 70 1.03 15.19 -8.99
N ASN A 71 0.22 16.23 -9.05
CA ASN A 71 0.39 17.44 -8.24
C ASN A 71 -0.60 17.55 -7.08
N HIS A 72 -1.72 16.81 -7.14
CA HIS A 72 -2.75 16.88 -6.10
C HIS A 72 -2.29 16.21 -4.80
N SER A 73 -2.53 16.89 -3.69
CA SER A 73 -2.32 16.39 -2.34
C SER A 73 -3.62 16.45 -1.57
N PHE A 74 -3.98 15.36 -0.90
CA PHE A 74 -5.12 15.32 0.00
C PHE A 74 -4.74 15.87 1.37
N ASP A 75 -5.64 16.61 2.02
CA ASP A 75 -5.37 17.38 3.24
C ASP A 75 -5.12 16.51 4.48
N ARG A 76 -5.80 15.35 4.59
CA ARG A 76 -5.67 14.49 5.76
C ARG A 76 -4.41 13.63 5.64
N VAL A 77 -3.46 13.88 6.52
CA VAL A 77 -2.15 13.21 6.57
C VAL A 77 -2.11 12.27 7.77
N SER A 78 -1.66 11.05 7.57
CA SER A 78 -1.46 10.05 8.64
C SER A 78 -0.10 10.23 9.30
N ASP A 79 -0.02 10.13 10.63
CA ASP A 79 1.23 10.23 11.38
C ASP A 79 2.23 9.13 10.99
N PHE A 80 1.76 7.92 10.70
CA PHE A 80 2.60 6.79 10.32
C PHE A 80 2.78 6.62 8.81
N LEU A 81 1.76 6.96 8.01
CA LEU A 81 1.77 6.69 6.57
C LEU A 81 2.00 7.95 5.73
N GLY A 82 1.92 9.15 6.34
CA GLY A 82 2.00 10.41 5.61
C GLY A 82 0.78 10.65 4.70
N PRO A 83 0.92 11.41 3.61
CA PRO A 83 -0.17 11.73 2.69
C PRO A 83 -0.61 10.51 1.86
N VAL A 84 -1.81 10.57 1.29
CA VAL A 84 -2.22 9.66 0.19
C VAL A 84 -1.21 9.79 -0.95
N ARG A 85 -0.84 8.67 -1.57
CA ARG A 85 0.05 8.66 -2.74
C ARG A 85 -0.70 8.21 -3.97
N MET A 86 -0.45 8.87 -5.07
CA MET A 86 -0.96 8.49 -6.39
C MET A 86 0.19 8.48 -7.39
N SER A 87 0.23 7.46 -8.26
CA SER A 87 1.24 7.34 -9.29
C SER A 87 0.63 6.82 -10.57
N VAL A 88 0.80 7.54 -11.68
CA VAL A 88 0.48 7.03 -13.01
C VAL A 88 1.57 6.04 -13.39
N THR A 89 1.20 4.79 -13.63
CA THR A 89 2.15 3.69 -13.83
C THR A 89 2.16 3.13 -15.24
N GLN A 90 1.12 3.38 -16.03
CA GLN A 90 0.99 2.95 -17.41
C GLN A 90 0.26 4.02 -18.21
N ILE A 91 0.62 4.16 -19.51
CA ILE A 91 -0.09 5.02 -20.47
C ILE A 91 0.00 4.41 -21.85
N SER A 92 -1.11 4.48 -22.63
CA SER A 92 -1.19 4.00 -24.00
C SER A 92 -2.14 4.88 -24.81
N ALA A 93 -1.69 5.32 -26.00
CA ALA A 93 -2.49 6.10 -26.94
C ALA A 93 -1.91 6.09 -28.35
N GLY A 94 -2.76 6.34 -29.35
CA GLY A 94 -2.38 6.51 -30.76
C GLY A 94 -1.99 5.20 -31.46
N THR A 95 -2.13 5.20 -32.77
CA THR A 95 -1.81 4.04 -33.64
C THR A 95 -0.95 4.43 -34.82
N GLN A 96 -1.05 5.68 -35.30
CA GLN A 96 -0.34 6.21 -36.46
C GLN A 96 0.11 7.64 -36.21
N HIS A 97 1.27 8.02 -36.75
CA HIS A 97 1.87 9.34 -36.55
C HIS A 97 1.08 10.52 -37.12
N ASN A 98 0.21 10.28 -38.08
CA ASN A 98 -0.59 11.29 -38.79
C ASN A 98 -2.07 11.31 -38.40
N VAL A 99 -2.48 10.54 -37.37
CA VAL A 99 -3.85 10.47 -36.84
C VAL A 99 -3.90 11.03 -35.43
N VAL A 100 -4.75 12.02 -35.21
CA VAL A 100 -5.06 12.52 -33.87
C VAL A 100 -5.78 11.41 -33.09
N PRO A 101 -5.25 10.96 -31.93
CA PRO A 101 -5.85 9.86 -31.18
C PRO A 101 -7.16 10.28 -30.51
N ASP A 102 -8.17 9.43 -30.65
CA ASP A 102 -9.48 9.58 -30.02
C ASP A 102 -9.60 8.93 -28.65
N ARG A 103 -8.55 8.19 -28.23
CA ARG A 103 -8.47 7.54 -26.94
C ARG A 103 -7.06 7.59 -26.37
N CYS A 104 -6.97 7.90 -25.06
CA CYS A 104 -5.76 7.73 -24.26
C CYS A 104 -6.13 7.02 -22.96
N SER A 105 -5.55 5.86 -22.71
CA SER A 105 -5.78 5.09 -21.48
C SER A 105 -4.53 5.12 -20.60
N PHE A 106 -4.72 5.26 -19.30
CA PHE A 106 -3.63 5.22 -18.32
C PHE A 106 -4.09 4.57 -17.02
N VAL A 107 -3.13 4.06 -16.24
CA VAL A 107 -3.39 3.38 -14.98
C VAL A 107 -2.78 4.16 -13.82
N VAL A 108 -3.55 4.33 -12.76
CA VAL A 108 -3.12 5.01 -11.54
C VAL A 108 -3.10 4.03 -10.38
N ASP A 109 -1.94 3.87 -9.73
CA ASP A 109 -1.78 3.22 -8.42
C ASP A 109 -2.07 4.27 -7.34
N VAL A 110 -3.11 4.04 -6.55
CA VAL A 110 -3.50 4.88 -5.41
C VAL A 110 -3.23 4.14 -4.12
N ARG A 111 -2.48 4.79 -3.21
CA ARG A 111 -2.10 4.27 -1.90
C ARG A 111 -2.75 5.08 -0.79
N PRO A 112 -3.96 4.70 -0.35
CA PRO A 112 -4.65 5.32 0.78
C PRO A 112 -3.81 5.27 2.07
N ASN A 113 -4.06 6.22 2.96
CA ASN A 113 -3.30 6.38 4.21
C ASN A 113 -4.12 6.14 5.49
N GLY A 114 -5.34 5.62 5.35
CA GLY A 114 -6.23 5.33 6.46
C GLY A 114 -7.04 6.53 7.00
N MET A 115 -6.72 7.75 6.54
CA MET A 115 -7.46 8.96 6.92
C MET A 115 -8.70 9.18 6.03
N TYR A 116 -8.80 8.40 4.96
CA TYR A 116 -9.91 8.34 4.01
C TYR A 116 -10.27 6.89 3.74
N THR A 117 -11.53 6.63 3.53
CA THR A 117 -11.98 5.35 2.97
C THR A 117 -11.71 5.31 1.46
N ASN A 118 -11.57 4.11 0.89
CA ASN A 118 -11.38 3.97 -0.56
C ASN A 118 -12.56 4.55 -1.37
N PRO A 119 -13.84 4.33 -1.01
CA PRO A 119 -14.96 4.98 -1.69
C PRO A 119 -14.95 6.51 -1.61
N GLU A 120 -14.55 7.10 -0.46
CA GLU A 120 -14.42 8.55 -0.30
C GLU A 120 -13.35 9.12 -1.24
N LEU A 121 -12.14 8.53 -1.26
CA LEU A 121 -11.07 8.93 -2.18
C LEU A 121 -11.50 8.79 -3.65
N LEU A 122 -12.14 7.69 -4.00
CA LEU A 122 -12.62 7.45 -5.35
C LEU A 122 -13.63 8.52 -5.80
N ALA A 123 -14.56 8.90 -4.93
CA ALA A 123 -15.53 9.97 -5.22
C ALA A 123 -14.84 11.32 -5.43
N MET A 124 -13.86 11.67 -4.57
CA MET A 124 -13.08 12.89 -4.71
C MET A 124 -12.27 12.91 -6.01
N ILE A 125 -11.63 11.81 -6.37
CA ILE A 125 -10.88 11.67 -7.63
C ILE A 125 -11.83 11.86 -8.82
N LYS A 126 -12.94 11.11 -8.86
CA LYS A 126 -13.92 11.16 -9.97
C LYS A 126 -14.51 12.56 -10.16
N SER A 127 -14.63 13.37 -9.11
CA SER A 127 -15.13 14.75 -9.20
C SER A 127 -14.07 15.75 -9.66
N SER A 128 -12.80 15.38 -9.65
CA SER A 128 -11.66 16.29 -9.91
C SER A 128 -11.01 16.11 -11.27
N VAL A 129 -11.27 14.99 -11.96
CA VAL A 129 -10.69 14.69 -13.28
C VAL A 129 -11.78 14.61 -14.34
N SER A 130 -11.39 14.84 -15.60
CA SER A 130 -12.29 14.83 -16.75
C SER A 130 -12.38 13.46 -17.43
N CYS A 131 -11.40 12.57 -17.22
CA CYS A 131 -11.38 11.24 -17.79
C CYS A 131 -12.43 10.33 -17.14
N GLU A 132 -12.85 9.30 -17.86
CA GLU A 132 -13.56 8.19 -17.27
C GLU A 132 -12.64 7.44 -16.31
N VAL A 133 -13.08 7.25 -15.05
CA VAL A 133 -12.33 6.54 -14.01
C VAL A 133 -13.10 5.28 -13.62
N LYS A 134 -12.46 4.11 -13.83
CA LYS A 134 -12.97 2.80 -13.46
C LYS A 134 -12.03 2.16 -12.45
N GLU A 135 -12.54 1.91 -11.26
CA GLU A 135 -11.80 1.21 -10.22
C GLU A 135 -11.77 -0.31 -10.47
N ARG A 136 -10.62 -0.95 -10.30
CA ARG A 136 -10.53 -2.42 -10.32
C ARG A 136 -11.09 -3.03 -9.04
N SER A 137 -10.88 -2.38 -7.89
CA SER A 137 -11.42 -2.78 -6.59
C SER A 137 -11.20 -1.67 -5.56
N THR A 138 -12.17 -1.49 -4.66
CA THR A 138 -12.05 -0.64 -3.47
C THR A 138 -11.87 -1.44 -2.18
N ARG A 139 -11.73 -2.77 -2.29
CA ARG A 139 -11.76 -3.73 -1.16
C ARG A 139 -10.55 -3.62 -0.22
N ILE A 140 -9.38 -3.28 -0.75
CA ILE A 140 -8.13 -3.27 0.00
C ILE A 140 -7.95 -1.90 0.66
N GLY A 141 -8.51 -1.74 1.86
CA GLY A 141 -8.37 -0.54 2.68
C GLY A 141 -7.01 -0.46 3.37
N SER A 142 -6.71 0.69 3.97
CA SER A 142 -5.61 0.83 4.92
C SER A 142 -5.98 0.19 6.24
N SER A 143 -5.00 -0.34 6.96
CA SER A 143 -5.17 -0.83 8.32
C SER A 143 -4.45 0.09 9.32
N HIS A 144 -4.95 0.09 10.55
CA HIS A 144 -4.37 0.83 11.65
C HIS A 144 -4.62 0.10 12.97
N LEU A 145 -3.59 -0.02 13.80
CA LEU A 145 -3.67 -0.52 15.16
C LEU A 145 -3.33 0.65 16.11
N PRO A 146 -4.23 1.01 17.05
CA PRO A 146 -4.00 2.11 17.98
C PRO A 146 -2.74 1.90 18.84
N MET A 147 -2.04 2.98 19.16
CA MET A 147 -0.80 2.92 19.95
C MET A 147 -1.00 2.47 21.40
N ASP A 148 -2.21 2.62 21.93
CA ASP A 148 -2.63 2.16 23.27
C ASP A 148 -3.11 0.70 23.28
N HIS A 149 -3.13 0.03 22.13
CA HIS A 149 -3.47 -1.39 22.07
C HIS A 149 -2.48 -2.21 22.92
N PRO A 150 -2.93 -3.17 23.75
CA PRO A 150 -2.06 -3.91 24.69
C PRO A 150 -0.82 -4.52 24.04
N VAL A 151 -0.93 -5.09 22.83
CA VAL A 151 0.22 -5.67 22.13
C VAL A 151 1.24 -4.61 21.70
N VAL A 152 0.78 -3.41 21.31
CA VAL A 152 1.68 -2.30 20.92
C VAL A 152 2.39 -1.76 22.16
N THR A 153 1.64 -1.52 23.25
CA THR A 153 2.22 -1.09 24.54
C THR A 153 3.23 -2.10 25.04
N ARG A 154 2.93 -3.40 24.96
CA ARG A 154 3.88 -4.47 25.30
C ARG A 154 5.11 -4.42 24.41
N GLY A 155 4.95 -4.32 23.09
CA GLY A 155 6.07 -4.22 22.15
C GLY A 155 6.98 -3.03 22.43
N LEU A 156 6.41 -1.86 22.74
CA LEU A 156 7.18 -0.67 23.15
C LEU A 156 7.99 -0.94 24.41
N SER A 157 7.43 -1.62 25.41
CA SER A 157 8.16 -2.00 26.64
C SER A 157 9.31 -2.98 26.38
N LEU A 158 9.25 -3.74 25.30
CA LEU A 158 10.32 -4.64 24.83
C LEU A 158 11.34 -3.92 23.91
N GLY A 159 11.18 -2.64 23.65
CA GLY A 159 12.04 -1.87 22.76
C GLY A 159 11.75 -2.04 21.27
N LEU A 160 10.58 -2.59 20.88
CA LEU A 160 10.18 -2.69 19.48
C LEU A 160 9.73 -1.33 18.95
N GLU A 161 10.13 -1.00 17.72
CA GLU A 161 9.80 0.27 17.08
C GLU A 161 8.49 0.18 16.28
N PRO A 162 7.51 1.09 16.50
CA PRO A 162 6.34 1.20 15.65
C PRO A 162 6.67 1.94 14.35
N PHE A 163 6.03 1.55 13.24
CA PHE A 163 6.16 2.24 11.96
C PHE A 163 4.94 2.04 11.07
N GLY A 164 4.84 2.86 10.00
CA GLY A 164 3.86 2.71 8.94
C GLY A 164 4.43 1.94 7.75
N SER A 165 3.80 0.82 7.39
CA SER A 165 4.22 0.01 6.25
C SER A 165 3.72 0.59 4.92
N PRO A 166 4.60 0.80 3.93
CA PRO A 166 4.19 1.26 2.60
C PRO A 166 3.53 0.15 1.75
N THR A 167 3.70 -1.11 2.14
CA THR A 167 3.24 -2.28 1.39
C THR A 167 1.95 -2.85 1.98
N THR A 168 1.11 -3.40 1.11
CA THR A 168 -0.16 -4.03 1.47
C THR A 168 0.04 -5.52 1.74
N SER A 169 -0.55 -6.04 2.82
CA SER A 169 -0.53 -7.45 3.19
C SER A 169 -1.95 -8.01 3.41
N ASN A 170 -2.04 -9.21 3.96
CA ASN A 170 -3.31 -9.80 4.37
C ASN A 170 -4.00 -9.02 5.52
N GLN A 171 -3.29 -8.12 6.19
CA GLN A 171 -3.83 -7.23 7.21
C GLN A 171 -5.04 -6.43 6.69
N ALA A 172 -4.99 -5.99 5.42
CA ALA A 172 -6.06 -5.26 4.76
C ALA A 172 -7.38 -6.04 4.59
N LEU A 173 -7.37 -7.35 4.81
CA LEU A 173 -8.52 -8.24 4.70
C LEU A 173 -9.17 -8.56 6.05
N CYS A 174 -8.48 -8.23 7.15
CA CYS A 174 -8.96 -8.52 8.50
C CYS A 174 -9.93 -7.44 8.96
N GLY A 175 -11.14 -7.85 9.37
CA GLY A 175 -12.14 -6.97 10.00
C GLY A 175 -11.94 -6.80 11.51
N PHE A 176 -10.79 -7.20 12.06
CA PHE A 176 -10.41 -7.17 13.48
C PHE A 176 -9.00 -6.58 13.63
N PRO A 177 -8.62 -6.14 14.84
CA PRO A 177 -7.29 -5.59 15.11
C PRO A 177 -6.16 -6.55 14.72
N THR A 178 -5.16 -6.05 14.01
CA THR A 178 -4.00 -6.86 13.59
C THR A 178 -2.70 -6.07 13.71
N LEU A 179 -1.62 -6.77 14.05
CA LEU A 179 -0.26 -6.26 14.01
C LEU A 179 0.53 -6.99 12.93
N LYS A 180 1.17 -6.25 12.04
CA LYS A 180 2.11 -6.82 11.07
C LYS A 180 3.52 -6.76 11.64
N ILE A 181 4.12 -7.93 11.87
CA ILE A 181 5.45 -8.08 12.46
C ILE A 181 6.02 -9.44 12.10
N GLY A 182 7.29 -9.52 11.71
CA GLY A 182 7.95 -10.79 11.45
C GLY A 182 9.43 -10.64 11.13
N PRO A 183 10.18 -11.77 11.17
CA PRO A 183 11.60 -11.80 10.85
C PRO A 183 11.86 -11.50 9.37
N GLY A 184 13.08 -11.12 9.06
CA GLY A 184 13.53 -10.79 7.71
C GLY A 184 13.29 -9.33 7.34
N ASP A 185 13.92 -8.92 6.24
CA ASP A 185 13.85 -7.57 5.69
C ASP A 185 12.99 -7.54 4.43
N SER A 186 11.97 -6.69 4.41
CA SER A 186 11.06 -6.53 3.27
C SER A 186 11.78 -6.06 1.98
N ALA A 187 12.97 -5.47 2.09
CA ALA A 187 13.77 -5.09 0.92
C ALA A 187 14.29 -6.31 0.12
N ARG A 188 14.28 -7.50 0.72
CA ARG A 188 14.67 -8.75 0.06
C ARG A 188 13.51 -9.42 -0.66
N SER A 189 12.26 -9.00 -0.39
CA SER A 189 11.08 -9.58 -1.02
C SER A 189 11.07 -9.33 -2.53
N HIS A 190 10.59 -10.31 -3.28
CA HIS A 190 10.50 -10.28 -4.74
C HIS A 190 11.86 -10.18 -5.47
N SER A 191 12.96 -10.51 -4.81
CA SER A 191 14.27 -10.67 -5.43
C SER A 191 14.50 -12.12 -5.91
N ALA A 192 15.43 -12.32 -6.87
CA ALA A 192 15.73 -13.64 -7.40
C ALA A 192 16.27 -14.63 -6.33
N ASP A 193 17.00 -14.09 -5.35
CA ASP A 193 17.58 -14.85 -4.23
C ASP A 193 16.98 -14.38 -2.90
N GLU A 194 15.66 -14.38 -2.79
CA GLU A 194 14.96 -14.03 -1.57
C GLU A 194 15.35 -14.98 -0.44
N TYR A 195 15.75 -14.42 0.70
CA TYR A 195 16.20 -15.21 1.85
C TYR A 195 15.84 -14.56 3.18
N VAL A 196 15.79 -15.39 4.23
CA VAL A 196 15.77 -15.01 5.64
C VAL A 196 16.97 -15.65 6.34
N ARG A 197 17.58 -14.96 7.28
CA ARG A 197 18.73 -15.48 8.03
C ARG A 197 18.25 -16.31 9.22
N LEU A 198 19.01 -17.33 9.62
CA LEU A 198 18.67 -18.14 10.78
C LEU A 198 18.63 -17.36 12.10
N ASP A 199 19.52 -16.38 12.27
CA ASP A 199 19.54 -15.50 13.44
C ASP A 199 18.30 -14.57 13.47
N GLU A 200 17.79 -14.14 12.32
CA GLU A 200 16.54 -13.38 12.23
C GLU A 200 15.33 -14.24 12.65
N ILE A 201 15.31 -15.53 12.27
CA ILE A 201 14.28 -16.46 12.69
C ILE A 201 14.33 -16.69 14.21
N SER A 202 15.53 -16.94 14.77
CA SER A 202 15.70 -17.12 16.22
C SER A 202 15.24 -15.91 17.01
N LEU A 203 15.65 -14.69 16.59
CA LEU A 203 15.18 -13.43 17.18
C LEU A 203 13.66 -13.29 17.05
N GLY A 204 13.10 -13.71 15.91
CA GLY A 204 11.66 -13.69 15.66
C GLY A 204 10.89 -14.53 16.67
N VAL A 205 11.34 -15.76 16.92
CA VAL A 205 10.74 -16.66 17.91
C VAL A 205 10.81 -16.05 19.31
N GLU A 206 11.98 -15.60 19.75
CA GLU A 206 12.17 -14.96 21.07
C GLU A 206 11.27 -13.74 21.23
N THR A 207 11.18 -12.89 20.18
CA THR A 207 10.34 -11.69 20.20
C THR A 207 8.86 -12.04 20.27
N TYR A 208 8.38 -13.02 19.51
CA TYR A 208 6.98 -13.45 19.59
C TYR A 208 6.63 -14.01 20.96
N VAL A 209 7.49 -14.83 21.55
CA VAL A 209 7.28 -15.35 22.92
C VAL A 209 7.19 -14.17 23.89
N ALA A 210 8.15 -13.25 23.87
CA ALA A 210 8.16 -12.09 24.75
C ALA A 210 6.93 -11.19 24.56
N LEU A 211 6.48 -11.01 23.32
CA LEU A 211 5.35 -10.16 22.98
C LEU A 211 4.01 -10.74 23.45
N LEU A 212 3.84 -12.07 23.40
CA LEU A 212 2.58 -12.76 23.59
C LEU A 212 2.44 -13.40 25.00
N ASP A 213 3.53 -13.84 25.61
CA ASP A 213 3.48 -14.55 26.90
C ASP A 213 3.24 -13.64 28.12
N GLY A 214 3.43 -12.34 27.99
CA GLY A 214 3.15 -11.38 29.07
C GLY A 214 4.07 -11.48 30.31
N ASN A 215 4.79 -12.59 30.50
CA ASN A 215 5.57 -12.92 31.70
C ASN A 215 7.09 -12.77 31.53
N THR A 216 7.59 -12.53 30.33
CA THR A 216 9.04 -12.48 30.09
C THR A 216 9.60 -11.08 30.28
N SER A 217 10.73 -10.99 30.97
CA SER A 217 11.54 -9.76 31.15
C SER A 217 12.54 -9.53 30.00
N PHE A 218 12.35 -10.19 28.87
CA PHE A 218 13.23 -10.06 27.70
C PHE A 218 13.08 -8.67 27.06
N VAL A 219 14.21 -7.96 26.88
CA VAL A 219 14.27 -6.69 26.16
C VAL A 219 14.98 -6.93 24.84
N VAL A 220 14.35 -6.59 23.72
CA VAL A 220 15.00 -6.62 22.42
C VAL A 220 16.07 -5.53 22.37
N SER A 221 17.34 -5.93 22.44
CA SER A 221 18.44 -4.98 22.27
C SER A 221 18.51 -4.52 20.80
N PRO A 222 18.45 -3.21 20.49
CA PRO A 222 18.59 -2.73 19.13
C PRO A 222 19.98 -3.11 18.63
N ARG A 223 20.09 -4.06 17.70
CA ARG A 223 21.34 -4.32 17.02
C ARG A 223 21.66 -3.12 16.14
N ASN A 224 22.78 -2.46 16.43
CA ASN A 224 23.35 -1.43 15.58
C ASN A 224 23.28 -1.88 14.11
N ALA A 225 22.51 -1.18 13.32
CA ALA A 225 22.55 -1.28 11.87
C ALA A 225 23.95 -0.86 11.42
N LYS A 226 24.86 -1.82 11.27
CA LYS A 226 26.14 -1.56 10.60
C LYS A 226 25.79 -1.27 9.14
N THR A 227 25.82 0.00 8.81
CA THR A 227 25.91 0.49 7.42
C THR A 227 27.01 -0.31 6.72
N PRO A 228 26.77 -0.95 5.58
CA PRO A 228 27.85 -1.50 4.79
C PRO A 228 28.70 -0.32 4.33
N LYS A 229 29.98 -0.31 4.77
CA LYS A 229 30.99 0.55 4.15
C LYS A 229 31.12 0.09 2.70
N GLY A 230 31.03 1.06 1.79
CA GLY A 230 31.12 0.81 0.37
C GLY A 230 32.42 0.10 -0.05
N CYS A 231 32.31 -0.68 -1.08
CA CYS A 231 33.27 -0.90 -2.18
C CYS A 231 32.52 -0.75 -3.48
#